data_fc6950dd709613ce9ab895c068dfe25f
#
_entry.id   fc6950dd709613ce9ab895c068dfe25f
#
_cell.length_a   1.000
_cell.length_b   1.000
_cell.length_c   1.000
_cell.angle_alpha   90.00
_cell.angle_beta   90.00
_cell.angle_gamma   90.00
#
_symmetry.space_group_name_H-M   'P 1'
#
loop_
_entity.id
_entity.type
_entity.pdbx_description
1 polymer ?
#
loop_
_entity_poly.entity_id
_entity_poly.type
_entity_poly.pdbx_seq_one_letter_code
_entity_poly.pdbx_strand_id
1 'polypeptide(L)'
;MTHERRSARAFLAAVLLCVSAAAAACPICLGAGQDTKAEQLAHAQQAVLALPTADPSRFRVVEVLRGERPASGTVEGGYPRTATATDASVPKGQSLLLVRSDPFPAWVVLGAVGTEHAAWLRKLAVGRHADEFGEKEWRTRIGLVVPYLEHRQPLVAEIAYGDLAAAPYAALRTAKPRLDARAVRAWLADPELAGRQRLYLLLLGIAGDPQDAAAIEQRLEAAWQAHAATNLASMVAADLELRGAARMAWVEEKYLRDRARSGTEIEAALLALSVHGTANGTVPRE
;
A
#
# COMPACT_ATOMS: atom_id res chain seq x y z
N MET A 1 39.94 -13.00 35.39
CA MET A 1 39.73 -12.43 34.03
C MET A 1 38.79 -13.23 33.10
N THR A 2 38.18 -14.31 33.55
CA THR A 2 37.30 -15.18 32.71
C THR A 2 35.82 -14.95 32.93
N HIS A 3 35.39 -14.25 34.00
CA HIS A 3 33.97 -13.98 34.30
C HIS A 3 33.37 -12.78 33.52
N GLU A 4 34.18 -11.74 33.28
CA GLU A 4 33.70 -10.53 32.56
C GLU A 4 33.42 -10.79 31.07
N ARG A 5 34.17 -11.68 30.42
CA ARG A 5 33.93 -12.00 29.00
C ARG A 5 32.65 -12.80 28.74
N ARG A 6 32.11 -13.50 29.75
CA ARG A 6 30.83 -14.23 29.63
C ARG A 6 29.63 -13.31 29.76
N SER A 7 29.73 -12.31 30.63
CA SER A 7 28.67 -11.32 30.82
C SER A 7 28.48 -10.39 29.59
N ALA A 8 29.58 -9.97 28.95
CA ALA A 8 29.54 -9.15 27.75
C ALA A 8 28.92 -9.87 26.53
N ARG A 9 29.21 -11.20 26.41
CA ARG A 9 28.58 -11.99 25.33
C ARG A 9 27.10 -12.27 25.55
N ALA A 10 26.66 -12.42 26.80
CA ALA A 10 25.25 -12.59 27.12
C ALA A 10 24.45 -11.29 26.91
N PHE A 11 25.06 -10.13 27.17
CA PHE A 11 24.43 -8.83 26.90
C PHE A 11 24.34 -8.53 25.41
N LEU A 12 25.36 -8.88 24.62
CA LEU A 12 25.32 -8.70 23.15
C LEU A 12 24.28 -9.61 22.50
N ALA A 13 24.11 -10.84 23.00
CA ALA A 13 23.08 -11.77 22.51
C ALA A 13 21.65 -11.35 22.88
N ALA A 14 21.45 -10.66 24.04
CA ALA A 14 20.14 -10.17 24.47
C ALA A 14 19.71 -8.92 23.69
N VAL A 15 20.64 -8.06 23.26
CA VAL A 15 20.33 -6.86 22.45
C VAL A 15 19.95 -7.23 21.01
N LEU A 16 20.46 -8.35 20.48
CA LEU A 16 20.11 -8.82 19.13
C LEU A 16 18.72 -9.49 19.04
N LEU A 17 18.05 -9.78 20.15
CA LEU A 17 16.74 -10.47 20.16
C LEU A 17 15.52 -9.54 20.20
N CYS A 18 15.71 -8.23 20.22
CA CYS A 18 14.63 -7.24 20.29
C CYS A 18 14.34 -6.52 18.96
N VAL A 19 14.87 -6.96 17.83
CA VAL A 19 14.39 -6.47 16.53
C VAL A 19 13.12 -7.24 16.18
N SER A 20 12.00 -6.76 16.72
CA SER A 20 10.67 -7.17 16.28
C SER A 20 10.61 -6.98 14.78
N ALA A 21 10.42 -8.07 14.04
CA ALA A 21 10.14 -8.01 12.61
C ALA A 21 8.77 -7.30 12.43
N ALA A 22 8.79 -5.97 12.44
CA ALA A 22 7.68 -5.20 11.92
C ALA A 22 7.44 -5.71 10.51
N ALA A 23 6.23 -6.19 10.23
CA ALA A 23 5.83 -6.58 8.88
C ALA A 23 5.82 -5.28 8.06
N ALA A 24 6.99 -4.91 7.53
CA ALA A 24 7.15 -3.68 6.77
C ALA A 24 6.20 -3.72 5.58
N ALA A 25 5.44 -2.64 5.40
CA ALA A 25 4.70 -2.37 4.16
C ALA A 25 5.60 -2.66 2.96
N CYS A 26 5.01 -3.08 1.84
CA CYS A 26 5.80 -3.37 0.64
C CYS A 26 6.58 -2.11 0.19
N PRO A 27 7.88 -2.01 0.42
CA PRO A 27 8.64 -0.78 0.13
C PRO A 27 8.76 -0.51 -1.38
N ILE A 28 8.38 -1.49 -2.21
CA ILE A 28 8.32 -1.36 -3.67
C ILE A 28 7.04 -0.66 -4.11
N CYS A 29 5.92 -0.87 -3.40
CA CYS A 29 4.58 -0.50 -3.86
C CYS A 29 4.22 0.96 -3.58
N LEU A 30 4.66 1.49 -2.45
CA LEU A 30 4.47 2.88 -2.04
C LEU A 30 5.80 3.61 -1.98
N GLY A 31 5.79 4.91 -2.29
CA GLY A 31 6.90 5.80 -1.96
C GLY A 31 7.02 5.93 -0.43
N ALA A 32 8.24 6.09 0.07
CA ALA A 32 8.49 6.27 1.49
C ALA A 32 7.67 7.46 2.06
N GLY A 33 6.97 7.24 3.18
CA GLY A 33 6.25 8.29 3.91
C GLY A 33 4.92 8.74 3.31
N GLN A 34 4.32 7.99 2.39
CA GLN A 34 2.98 8.30 1.87
C GLN A 34 1.90 7.84 2.87
N ASP A 35 1.28 8.82 3.54
CA ASP A 35 0.08 8.60 4.36
C ASP A 35 -1.14 8.46 3.45
N THR A 36 -1.54 7.23 3.16
CA THR A 36 -2.66 6.93 2.26
C THR A 36 -4.01 7.11 2.97
N LYS A 37 -5.08 7.42 2.22
CA LYS A 37 -6.45 7.46 2.77
C LYS A 37 -6.87 6.11 3.37
N ALA A 38 -6.32 5.01 2.86
CA ALA A 38 -6.52 3.69 3.43
C ALA A 38 -5.92 3.58 4.83
N GLU A 39 -4.71 4.09 5.03
CA GLU A 39 -4.04 4.09 6.32
C GLU A 39 -4.76 5.02 7.30
N GLN A 40 -5.11 6.24 6.87
CA GLN A 40 -5.91 7.16 7.67
C GLN A 40 -7.23 6.54 8.13
N LEU A 41 -7.91 5.78 7.27
CA LEU A 41 -9.12 5.04 7.64
C LEU A 41 -8.81 3.88 8.59
N ALA A 42 -7.75 3.12 8.33
CA ALA A 42 -7.43 1.92 9.10
C ALA A 42 -7.13 2.24 10.55
N HIS A 43 -6.30 3.26 10.83
CA HIS A 43 -5.93 3.64 12.20
C HIS A 43 -6.89 4.63 12.87
N ALA A 44 -7.91 5.14 12.15
CA ALA A 44 -8.87 6.07 12.70
C ALA A 44 -9.53 5.56 13.99
N GLN A 45 -9.54 6.37 15.03
CA GLN A 45 -10.26 6.10 16.28
C GLN A 45 -11.76 6.27 16.08
N GLN A 46 -12.13 7.23 15.24
CA GLN A 46 -13.51 7.46 14.84
C GLN A 46 -13.60 7.65 13.33
N ALA A 47 -14.62 7.05 12.74
CA ALA A 47 -14.94 7.18 11.32
C ALA A 47 -16.44 7.28 11.12
N VAL A 48 -16.89 8.26 10.33
CA VAL A 48 -18.31 8.49 10.06
C VAL A 48 -18.56 8.78 8.60
N LEU A 49 -19.76 8.49 8.14
CA LEU A 49 -20.35 9.08 6.93
C LEU A 49 -21.22 10.26 7.35
N ALA A 50 -21.03 11.39 6.71
CA ALA A 50 -21.75 12.62 7.06
C ALA A 50 -22.11 13.45 5.82
N LEU A 51 -23.11 14.30 5.97
CA LEU A 51 -23.55 15.25 4.94
C LEU A 51 -23.19 16.66 5.36
N PRO A 52 -22.82 17.55 4.42
CA PRO A 52 -22.65 18.96 4.69
C PRO A 52 -23.92 19.57 5.32
N THR A 53 -23.75 20.60 6.12
CA THR A 53 -24.86 21.42 6.66
C THR A 53 -24.79 22.82 6.04
N ALA A 54 -25.70 23.71 6.45
CA ALA A 54 -25.62 25.11 6.05
C ALA A 54 -24.37 25.84 6.58
N ASP A 55 -23.79 25.33 7.68
CA ASP A 55 -22.49 25.74 8.19
C ASP A 55 -21.40 24.89 7.49
N PRO A 56 -20.48 25.50 6.71
CA PRO A 56 -19.46 24.77 5.94
C PRO A 56 -18.44 24.05 6.82
N SER A 57 -18.34 24.39 8.11
CA SER A 57 -17.47 23.71 9.08
C SER A 57 -18.14 22.51 9.75
N ARG A 58 -19.46 22.32 9.56
CA ARG A 58 -20.26 21.29 10.24
C ARG A 58 -20.81 20.26 9.28
N PHE A 59 -20.76 19.01 9.73
CA PHE A 59 -21.27 17.86 8.99
C PHE A 59 -22.24 17.07 9.86
N ARG A 60 -23.43 16.79 9.34
CA ARG A 60 -24.45 15.97 10.00
C ARG A 60 -24.11 14.49 9.80
N VAL A 61 -23.87 13.76 10.88
CA VAL A 61 -23.54 12.33 10.85
C VAL A 61 -24.76 11.52 10.39
N VAL A 62 -24.59 10.78 9.32
CA VAL A 62 -25.59 9.85 8.76
C VAL A 62 -25.36 8.46 9.34
N GLU A 63 -24.10 8.01 9.34
CA GLU A 63 -23.72 6.65 9.78
C GLU A 63 -22.38 6.68 10.51
N VAL A 64 -22.28 5.88 11.58
CA VAL A 64 -21.02 5.67 12.29
C VAL A 64 -20.40 4.37 11.80
N LEU A 65 -19.18 4.46 11.28
CA LEU A 65 -18.40 3.32 10.82
C LEU A 65 -17.54 2.76 11.96
N ARG A 66 -16.99 3.64 12.80
CA ARG A 66 -16.15 3.29 13.96
C ARG A 66 -16.28 4.35 15.06
N GLY A 67 -16.15 3.92 16.31
CA GLY A 67 -16.25 4.77 17.50
C GLY A 67 -17.67 5.07 17.92
N GLU A 68 -17.84 6.04 18.78
CA GLU A 68 -19.13 6.45 19.33
C GLU A 68 -19.80 7.51 18.44
N ARG A 69 -21.13 7.49 18.43
CA ARG A 69 -21.90 8.54 17.76
C ARG A 69 -21.73 9.85 18.52
N PRO A 70 -21.34 10.95 17.85
CA PRO A 70 -21.27 12.27 18.50
C PRO A 70 -22.65 12.66 19.07
N ALA A 71 -22.67 13.11 20.32
CA ALA A 71 -23.91 13.45 21.04
C ALA A 71 -24.73 14.54 20.34
N SER A 72 -24.04 15.49 19.68
CA SER A 72 -24.68 16.56 18.88
C SER A 72 -25.30 16.07 17.57
N GLY A 73 -25.00 14.82 17.15
CA GLY A 73 -25.34 14.32 15.81
C GLY A 73 -24.58 15.00 14.67
N THR A 74 -23.68 15.92 14.99
CA THR A 74 -22.82 16.64 14.05
C THR A 74 -21.36 16.56 14.44
N VAL A 75 -20.45 16.73 13.49
CA VAL A 75 -19.02 16.85 13.68
C VAL A 75 -18.52 18.14 13.06
N GLU A 76 -17.49 18.74 13.67
CA GLU A 76 -16.80 19.89 13.11
C GLU A 76 -15.51 19.43 12.46
N GLY A 77 -15.34 19.72 11.17
CA GLY A 77 -14.20 19.29 10.38
C GLY A 77 -13.48 20.44 9.73
N GLY A 78 -12.15 20.40 9.72
CA GLY A 78 -11.37 21.24 8.83
C GLY A 78 -11.38 20.67 7.43
N TYR A 79 -11.86 21.43 6.45
CA TYR A 79 -11.61 21.11 5.05
C TYR A 79 -10.11 21.15 4.78
N PRO A 80 -9.55 20.23 3.99
CA PRO A 80 -8.38 20.60 3.24
C PRO A 80 -8.80 21.80 2.37
N ARG A 81 -8.22 22.95 2.63
CA ARG A 81 -8.52 24.22 1.91
C ARG A 81 -7.94 24.18 0.50
N THR A 82 -8.24 23.19 -0.28
CA THR A 82 -8.05 23.23 -1.72
C THR A 82 -9.32 23.86 -2.30
N ALA A 83 -9.15 24.95 -3.00
CA ALA A 83 -10.20 25.84 -3.51
C ALA A 83 -11.28 25.19 -4.40
N THR A 84 -11.25 23.89 -4.58
CA THR A 84 -12.22 23.08 -5.32
C THR A 84 -13.28 22.41 -4.45
N ALA A 85 -13.20 22.52 -3.11
CA ALA A 85 -14.13 21.84 -2.21
C ALA A 85 -15.29 22.74 -1.72
N THR A 86 -15.30 24.02 -2.02
CA THR A 86 -16.31 24.98 -1.54
C THR A 86 -17.63 24.92 -2.30
N ASP A 87 -17.67 24.28 -3.49
CA ASP A 87 -18.89 24.15 -4.31
C ASP A 87 -19.28 22.69 -4.62
N ALA A 88 -18.57 21.71 -4.10
CA ALA A 88 -18.90 20.32 -4.35
C ALA A 88 -20.12 19.91 -3.53
N SER A 89 -21.30 20.13 -4.08
CA SER A 89 -22.49 19.42 -3.65
C SER A 89 -22.18 17.91 -3.68
N VAL A 90 -22.25 17.26 -2.50
CA VAL A 90 -22.09 15.81 -2.43
C VAL A 90 -23.09 15.18 -3.40
N PRO A 91 -22.68 14.35 -4.36
CA PRO A 91 -23.56 13.75 -5.33
C PRO A 91 -24.72 13.02 -4.64
N LYS A 92 -25.89 13.01 -5.26
CA LYS A 92 -27.06 12.32 -4.71
C LYS A 92 -26.74 10.84 -4.43
N GLY A 93 -27.05 10.37 -3.23
CA GLY A 93 -26.74 9.00 -2.79
C GLY A 93 -25.33 8.80 -2.23
N GLN A 94 -24.52 9.86 -2.16
CA GLN A 94 -23.20 9.84 -1.53
C GLN A 94 -23.18 10.59 -0.20
N SER A 95 -22.20 10.31 0.60
CA SER A 95 -21.85 11.01 1.84
C SER A 95 -20.34 11.26 1.86
N LEU A 96 -19.91 12.20 2.68
CA LEU A 96 -18.48 12.40 2.95
C LEU A 96 -18.02 11.38 3.99
N LEU A 97 -16.88 10.75 3.74
CA LEU A 97 -16.17 9.96 4.73
C LEU A 97 -15.25 10.88 5.54
N LEU A 98 -15.49 10.95 6.84
CA LEU A 98 -14.67 11.70 7.78
C LEU A 98 -14.04 10.74 8.78
N VAL A 99 -12.78 11.01 9.12
CA VAL A 99 -12.01 10.25 10.10
C VAL A 99 -11.40 11.18 11.14
N ARG A 100 -11.14 10.63 12.34
CA ARG A 100 -10.42 11.30 13.41
C ARG A 100 -9.50 10.30 14.09
N SER A 101 -8.24 10.71 14.33
CA SER A 101 -7.21 9.89 14.96
C SER A 101 -6.45 10.70 16.02
N ASP A 102 -6.07 10.06 17.13
CA ASP A 102 -5.19 10.66 18.10
C ASP A 102 -3.76 10.81 17.52
N PRO A 103 -3.00 11.84 17.91
CA PRO A 103 -3.34 12.92 18.84
C PRO A 103 -4.09 14.11 18.19
N PHE A 104 -4.51 14.00 16.94
CA PHE A 104 -5.14 15.10 16.19
C PHE A 104 -6.66 15.07 16.41
N PRO A 105 -7.23 16.00 17.20
CA PRO A 105 -8.66 16.00 17.52
C PRO A 105 -9.56 16.44 16.37
N ALA A 106 -8.98 16.99 15.28
CA ALA A 106 -9.74 17.51 14.16
C ALA A 106 -10.24 16.37 13.26
N TRP A 107 -11.46 16.48 12.77
CA TRP A 107 -12.00 15.61 11.74
C TRP A 107 -11.38 15.94 10.38
N VAL A 108 -10.96 14.91 9.66
CA VAL A 108 -10.40 15.01 8.30
C VAL A 108 -11.38 14.41 7.31
N VAL A 109 -11.68 15.15 6.25
CA VAL A 109 -12.52 14.69 5.14
C VAL A 109 -11.64 13.89 4.16
N LEU A 110 -11.90 12.61 3.99
CA LEU A 110 -11.19 11.78 3.01
C LEU A 110 -11.77 11.90 1.60
N GLY A 111 -13.07 12.15 1.47
CA GLY A 111 -13.74 12.35 0.19
C GLY A 111 -15.19 11.85 0.20
N ALA A 112 -15.85 11.96 -0.97
CA ALA A 112 -17.22 11.50 -1.15
C ALA A 112 -17.26 10.01 -1.51
N VAL A 113 -18.25 9.29 -0.94
CA VAL A 113 -18.44 7.85 -1.14
C VAL A 113 -19.93 7.49 -1.07
N GLY A 114 -20.35 6.51 -1.85
CA GLY A 114 -21.69 5.96 -1.78
C GLY A 114 -21.95 5.24 -0.46
N THR A 115 -23.15 5.43 0.09
CA THR A 115 -23.55 4.83 1.37
C THR A 115 -23.61 3.28 1.29
N GLU A 116 -23.74 2.72 0.10
CA GLU A 116 -23.66 1.27 -0.16
C GLU A 116 -22.32 0.66 0.24
N HIS A 117 -21.26 1.45 0.33
CA HIS A 117 -19.93 1.01 0.75
C HIS A 117 -19.71 1.05 2.28
N ALA A 118 -20.69 1.51 3.06
CA ALA A 118 -20.54 1.66 4.52
C ALA A 118 -20.09 0.36 5.22
N ALA A 119 -20.69 -0.78 4.85
CA ALA A 119 -20.33 -2.07 5.42
C ALA A 119 -18.91 -2.51 5.09
N TRP A 120 -18.41 -2.17 3.90
CA TRP A 120 -17.04 -2.41 3.47
C TRP A 120 -16.06 -1.50 4.21
N LEU A 121 -16.32 -0.21 4.26
CA LEU A 121 -15.51 0.78 4.98
C LEU A 121 -15.38 0.44 6.48
N ARG A 122 -16.48 -0.04 7.12
CA ARG A 122 -16.47 -0.47 8.51
C ARG A 122 -15.50 -1.63 8.77
N LYS A 123 -15.34 -2.53 7.80
CA LYS A 123 -14.36 -3.63 7.91
C LYS A 123 -12.91 -3.16 7.78
N LEU A 124 -12.68 -2.00 7.14
CA LEU A 124 -11.35 -1.42 6.98
C LEU A 124 -10.97 -0.49 8.13
N ALA A 125 -11.94 0.17 8.77
CA ALA A 125 -11.75 1.10 9.89
C ALA A 125 -11.54 0.33 11.20
N VAL A 126 -10.35 -0.22 11.45
CA VAL A 126 -10.08 -1.13 12.58
C VAL A 126 -9.40 -0.46 13.78
N GLY A 127 -8.95 0.81 13.65
CA GLY A 127 -8.28 1.58 14.70
C GLY A 127 -6.87 1.08 15.03
N ARG A 128 -6.18 0.54 14.04
CA ARG A 128 -4.81 0.05 14.13
C ARG A 128 -4.03 0.42 12.88
N HIS A 129 -2.73 0.59 13.03
CA HIS A 129 -1.81 0.80 11.92
C HIS A 129 -1.58 -0.50 11.12
N ALA A 130 -1.17 -0.32 9.87
CA ALA A 130 -0.97 -1.44 8.94
C ALA A 130 0.17 -2.39 9.37
N ASP A 131 1.19 -1.88 10.04
CA ASP A 131 2.32 -2.64 10.59
C ASP A 131 1.95 -3.55 11.77
N GLU A 132 0.78 -3.32 12.38
CA GLU A 132 0.24 -4.15 13.45
C GLU A 132 -0.53 -5.39 12.92
N PHE A 133 -0.75 -5.50 11.61
CA PHE A 133 -1.54 -6.60 11.04
C PHE A 133 -0.71 -7.86 10.85
N GLY A 134 -1.22 -8.96 11.36
CA GLY A 134 -0.67 -10.29 11.12
C GLY A 134 -1.02 -10.84 9.72
N GLU A 135 -0.35 -11.94 9.34
CA GLU A 135 -0.54 -12.57 8.03
C GLU A 135 -2.01 -12.92 7.71
N LYS A 136 -2.75 -13.46 8.69
CA LYS A 136 -4.16 -13.82 8.52
C LYS A 136 -5.03 -12.60 8.26
N GLU A 137 -4.75 -11.49 8.93
CA GLU A 137 -5.48 -10.24 8.74
C GLU A 137 -5.19 -9.65 7.36
N TRP A 138 -3.93 -9.62 6.94
CA TRP A 138 -3.55 -9.18 5.59
C TRP A 138 -4.25 -10.00 4.52
N ARG A 139 -4.30 -11.33 4.66
CA ARG A 139 -5.02 -12.20 3.72
C ARG A 139 -6.50 -11.85 3.64
N THR A 140 -7.11 -11.53 4.77
CA THR A 140 -8.53 -11.11 4.85
C THR A 140 -8.72 -9.74 4.19
N ARG A 141 -7.87 -8.75 4.51
CA ARG A 141 -7.92 -7.39 3.94
C ARG A 141 -7.74 -7.41 2.42
N ILE A 142 -6.74 -8.13 1.92
CA ILE A 142 -6.50 -8.30 0.48
C ILE A 142 -7.77 -8.83 -0.20
N GLY A 143 -8.45 -9.82 0.40
CA GLY A 143 -9.73 -10.32 -0.10
C GLY A 143 -10.85 -9.28 -0.12
N LEU A 144 -10.80 -8.29 0.79
CA LEU A 144 -11.78 -7.20 0.86
C LEU A 144 -11.51 -6.09 -0.15
N VAL A 145 -10.24 -5.82 -0.51
CA VAL A 145 -9.90 -4.64 -1.31
C VAL A 145 -9.67 -4.94 -2.78
N VAL A 146 -9.16 -6.12 -3.14
CA VAL A 146 -8.90 -6.49 -4.55
C VAL A 146 -10.12 -6.28 -5.46
N PRO A 147 -11.37 -6.62 -5.08
CA PRO A 147 -12.54 -6.39 -5.92
C PRO A 147 -12.88 -4.91 -6.18
N TYR A 148 -12.25 -4.00 -5.43
CA TYR A 148 -12.50 -2.57 -5.50
C TYR A 148 -11.34 -1.77 -6.13
N LEU A 149 -10.30 -2.46 -6.61
CA LEU A 149 -9.24 -1.82 -7.40
C LEU A 149 -9.86 -1.21 -8.66
N GLU A 150 -9.52 0.06 -8.92
CA GLU A 150 -10.07 0.86 -10.02
C GLU A 150 -11.60 0.89 -10.08
N HIS A 151 -12.23 0.87 -8.90
CA HIS A 151 -13.67 1.06 -8.79
C HIS A 151 -14.08 2.44 -9.32
N ARG A 152 -15.28 2.52 -9.94
CA ARG A 152 -15.82 3.77 -10.54
C ARG A 152 -15.92 4.97 -9.58
N GLN A 153 -16.05 4.74 -8.27
CA GLN A 153 -15.98 5.80 -7.27
C GLN A 153 -14.51 6.02 -6.87
N PRO A 154 -13.94 7.23 -7.11
CA PRO A 154 -12.50 7.47 -6.92
C PRO A 154 -12.01 7.17 -5.51
N LEU A 155 -12.76 7.57 -4.46
CA LEU A 155 -12.36 7.31 -3.09
C LEU A 155 -12.30 5.81 -2.76
N VAL A 156 -13.22 5.01 -3.31
CA VAL A 156 -13.24 3.55 -3.12
C VAL A 156 -12.01 2.92 -3.77
N ALA A 157 -11.70 3.31 -5.01
CA ALA A 157 -10.50 2.85 -5.71
C ALA A 157 -9.22 3.28 -5.00
N GLU A 158 -9.17 4.51 -4.49
CA GLU A 158 -8.01 5.05 -3.78
C GLU A 158 -7.74 4.32 -2.44
N ILE A 159 -8.81 4.07 -1.66
CA ILE A 159 -8.70 3.28 -0.43
C ILE A 159 -8.27 1.85 -0.75
N ALA A 160 -8.88 1.21 -1.75
CA ALA A 160 -8.52 -0.16 -2.12
C ALA A 160 -7.06 -0.26 -2.59
N TYR A 161 -6.60 0.67 -3.41
CA TYR A 161 -5.21 0.77 -3.86
C TYR A 161 -4.27 0.98 -2.67
N GLY A 162 -4.53 1.97 -1.82
CA GLY A 162 -3.65 2.30 -0.69
C GLY A 162 -3.53 1.17 0.33
N ASP A 163 -4.64 0.48 0.63
CA ASP A 163 -4.64 -0.66 1.55
C ASP A 163 -3.84 -1.85 0.98
N LEU A 164 -4.01 -2.13 -0.34
CA LEU A 164 -3.26 -3.20 -0.99
C LEU A 164 -1.77 -2.86 -1.12
N ALA A 165 -1.43 -1.61 -1.42
CA ALA A 165 -0.05 -1.16 -1.55
C ALA A 165 0.70 -1.13 -0.20
N ALA A 166 -0.02 -1.00 0.92
CA ALA A 166 0.54 -1.09 2.27
C ALA A 166 0.78 -2.55 2.71
N ALA A 167 0.22 -3.54 1.99
CA ALA A 167 0.38 -4.94 2.37
C ALA A 167 1.85 -5.42 2.22
N PRO A 168 2.36 -6.26 3.14
CA PRO A 168 3.66 -6.90 2.96
C PRO A 168 3.74 -7.69 1.66
N TYR A 169 4.91 -7.69 1.02
CA TYR A 169 5.11 -8.36 -0.25
C TYR A 169 4.67 -9.84 -0.24
N ALA A 170 4.99 -10.59 0.81
CA ALA A 170 4.56 -11.99 0.95
C ALA A 170 3.03 -12.12 1.00
N ALA A 171 2.34 -11.16 1.62
CA ALA A 171 0.89 -11.15 1.69
C ALA A 171 0.24 -10.85 0.33
N LEU A 172 0.84 -9.95 -0.49
CA LEU A 172 0.36 -9.62 -1.84
C LEU A 172 0.21 -10.85 -2.74
N ARG A 173 1.08 -11.86 -2.59
CA ARG A 173 0.98 -13.12 -3.34
C ARG A 173 -0.35 -13.85 -3.10
N THR A 174 -0.97 -13.64 -1.95
CA THR A 174 -2.29 -14.23 -1.66
C THR A 174 -3.43 -13.62 -2.49
N ALA A 175 -3.17 -12.49 -3.17
CA ALA A 175 -4.12 -11.88 -4.10
C ALA A 175 -4.27 -12.69 -5.40
N LYS A 176 -3.26 -13.49 -5.79
CA LYS A 176 -3.21 -14.22 -7.08
C LYS A 176 -4.54 -14.83 -7.53
N PRO A 177 -5.27 -15.61 -6.73
CA PRO A 177 -6.51 -16.24 -7.17
C PRO A 177 -7.68 -15.25 -7.39
N ARG A 178 -7.52 -13.98 -7.02
CA ARG A 178 -8.52 -12.91 -7.15
C ARG A 178 -8.15 -11.85 -8.18
N LEU A 179 -6.93 -11.91 -8.72
CA LEU A 179 -6.44 -10.95 -9.71
C LEU A 179 -6.81 -11.43 -11.12
N ASP A 180 -7.30 -10.51 -11.92
CA ASP A 180 -7.42 -10.68 -13.36
C ASP A 180 -6.22 -10.00 -14.05
N ALA A 181 -5.29 -10.80 -14.57
CA ALA A 181 -4.11 -10.30 -15.27
C ALA A 181 -4.48 -9.41 -16.46
N ARG A 182 -5.62 -9.64 -17.12
CA ARG A 182 -6.10 -8.80 -18.21
C ARG A 182 -6.48 -7.41 -17.72
N ALA A 183 -7.16 -7.32 -16.59
CA ALA A 183 -7.48 -6.04 -15.97
C ALA A 183 -6.21 -5.29 -15.56
N VAL A 184 -5.24 -5.99 -14.94
CA VAL A 184 -3.96 -5.38 -14.54
C VAL A 184 -3.18 -4.85 -15.76
N ARG A 185 -3.17 -5.56 -16.89
CA ARG A 185 -2.57 -5.07 -18.16
C ARG A 185 -3.25 -3.79 -18.64
N ALA A 186 -4.58 -3.73 -18.57
CA ALA A 186 -5.34 -2.53 -18.95
C ALA A 186 -4.98 -1.34 -18.04
N TRP A 187 -4.89 -1.52 -16.72
CA TRP A 187 -4.46 -0.49 -15.78
C TRP A 187 -3.03 0.00 -16.03
N LEU A 188 -2.12 -0.90 -16.40
CA LEU A 188 -0.74 -0.53 -16.75
C LEU A 188 -0.62 0.23 -18.08
N ALA A 189 -1.61 0.12 -18.95
CA ALA A 189 -1.69 0.85 -20.21
C ALA A 189 -2.38 2.21 -20.08
N ASP A 190 -3.08 2.46 -18.96
CA ASP A 190 -3.81 3.70 -18.72
C ASP A 190 -2.87 4.78 -18.17
N PRO A 191 -2.66 5.90 -18.91
CA PRO A 191 -1.81 7.01 -18.47
C PRO A 191 -2.33 7.70 -17.21
N GLU A 192 -3.63 7.71 -16.94
CA GLU A 192 -4.22 8.29 -15.74
C GLU A 192 -3.82 7.51 -14.48
N LEU A 193 -3.41 6.24 -14.63
CA LEU A 193 -2.94 5.38 -13.56
C LEU A 193 -1.41 5.31 -13.43
N ALA A 194 -0.68 6.24 -14.06
CA ALA A 194 0.78 6.27 -14.03
C ALA A 194 1.34 6.28 -12.59
N GLY A 195 0.70 6.97 -11.63
CA GLY A 195 1.08 6.99 -10.23
C GLY A 195 0.92 5.66 -9.50
N ARG A 196 0.19 4.69 -10.07
CA ARG A 196 -0.09 3.37 -9.49
C ARG A 196 0.73 2.24 -10.12
N GLN A 197 1.56 2.53 -11.09
CA GLN A 197 2.31 1.53 -11.85
C GLN A 197 3.19 0.61 -10.99
N ARG A 198 3.75 1.11 -9.88
CA ARG A 198 4.60 0.30 -8.99
C ARG A 198 3.87 -0.96 -8.49
N LEU A 199 2.69 -0.77 -7.92
CA LEU A 199 1.88 -1.89 -7.44
C LEU A 199 1.42 -2.77 -8.61
N TYR A 200 0.92 -2.18 -9.70
CA TYR A 200 0.35 -2.94 -10.81
C TYR A 200 1.39 -3.78 -11.56
N LEU A 201 2.64 -3.30 -11.68
CA LEU A 201 3.74 -4.12 -12.19
C LEU A 201 3.95 -5.37 -11.33
N LEU A 202 3.97 -5.19 -10.00
CA LEU A 202 4.11 -6.32 -9.08
C LEU A 202 2.91 -7.27 -9.16
N LEU A 203 1.68 -6.75 -9.20
CA LEU A 203 0.48 -7.57 -9.36
C LEU A 203 0.47 -8.34 -10.69
N LEU A 204 1.00 -7.75 -11.77
CA LEU A 204 1.19 -8.46 -13.04
C LEU A 204 2.21 -9.59 -12.88
N GLY A 205 3.30 -9.36 -12.14
CA GLY A 205 4.26 -10.41 -11.81
C GLY A 205 3.62 -11.59 -11.09
N ILE A 206 2.76 -11.30 -10.10
CA ILE A 206 2.07 -12.30 -9.28
C ILE A 206 1.02 -13.09 -10.08
N ALA A 207 0.24 -12.42 -10.93
CA ALA A 207 -0.94 -13.00 -11.60
C ALA A 207 -0.72 -13.34 -13.09
N GLY A 208 0.36 -12.82 -13.68
CA GLY A 208 0.62 -12.90 -15.10
C GLY A 208 1.02 -14.27 -15.63
N ASP A 209 1.28 -14.31 -16.92
CA ASP A 209 1.62 -15.47 -17.70
C ASP A 209 2.97 -15.28 -18.45
N PRO A 210 3.45 -16.26 -19.25
CA PRO A 210 4.71 -16.13 -20.00
C PRO A 210 4.77 -14.94 -20.97
N GLN A 211 3.63 -14.46 -21.48
CA GLN A 211 3.61 -13.28 -22.37
C GLN A 211 3.92 -12.01 -21.57
N ASP A 212 3.44 -11.93 -20.32
CA ASP A 212 3.75 -10.82 -19.41
C ASP A 212 5.24 -10.78 -19.06
N ALA A 213 5.87 -11.95 -18.91
CA ALA A 213 7.32 -12.04 -18.69
C ALA A 213 8.12 -11.40 -19.83
N ALA A 214 7.71 -11.59 -21.09
CA ALA A 214 8.35 -10.94 -22.24
C ALA A 214 8.12 -9.42 -22.23
N ALA A 215 6.91 -8.96 -21.89
CA ALA A 215 6.59 -7.54 -21.80
C ALA A 215 7.36 -6.83 -20.67
N ILE A 216 7.51 -7.48 -19.51
CA ILE A 216 8.32 -6.96 -18.40
C ILE A 216 9.80 -6.90 -18.78
N GLU A 217 10.32 -7.93 -19.46
CA GLU A 217 11.71 -7.94 -19.93
C GLU A 217 12.01 -6.80 -20.89
N GLN A 218 11.11 -6.52 -21.83
CA GLN A 218 11.27 -5.36 -22.75
C GLN A 218 11.32 -4.04 -21.99
N ARG A 219 10.50 -3.87 -20.96
CA ARG A 219 10.53 -2.67 -20.11
C ARG A 219 11.84 -2.58 -19.30
N LEU A 220 12.32 -3.70 -18.76
CA LEU A 220 13.60 -3.77 -18.04
C LEU A 220 14.77 -3.44 -18.95
N GLU A 221 14.80 -3.96 -20.17
CA GLU A 221 15.86 -3.66 -21.15
C GLU A 221 15.83 -2.18 -21.54
N ALA A 222 14.65 -1.62 -21.81
CA ALA A 222 14.50 -0.17 -22.07
C ALA A 222 14.97 0.69 -20.89
N ALA A 223 14.62 0.32 -19.66
CA ALA A 223 15.06 1.01 -18.45
C ALA A 223 16.58 0.91 -18.27
N TRP A 224 17.16 -0.26 -18.54
CA TRP A 224 18.60 -0.49 -18.47
C TRP A 224 19.37 0.35 -19.47
N GLN A 225 18.91 0.43 -20.72
CA GLN A 225 19.52 1.27 -21.77
C GLN A 225 19.40 2.76 -21.46
N ALA A 226 18.27 3.19 -20.88
CA ALA A 226 18.00 4.59 -20.54
C ALA A 226 18.60 5.01 -19.20
N HIS A 227 19.29 4.15 -18.44
CA HIS A 227 19.71 4.39 -17.06
C HIS A 227 18.57 4.87 -16.14
N ALA A 228 17.37 4.32 -16.33
CA ALA A 228 16.16 4.76 -15.63
C ALA A 228 15.86 3.88 -14.43
N ALA A 229 15.81 4.50 -13.23
CA ALA A 229 15.43 3.81 -11.99
C ALA A 229 13.91 3.81 -11.72
N THR A 230 13.12 4.57 -12.51
CA THR A 230 11.66 4.68 -12.32
C THR A 230 11.00 3.31 -12.43
N ASN A 231 10.26 2.93 -11.38
CA ASN A 231 9.58 1.64 -11.27
C ASN A 231 10.50 0.40 -11.40
N LEU A 232 11.82 0.57 -11.40
CA LEU A 232 12.79 -0.52 -11.62
C LEU A 232 12.62 -1.65 -10.59
N ALA A 233 12.49 -1.33 -9.31
CA ALA A 233 12.29 -2.34 -8.26
C ALA A 233 11.03 -3.19 -8.51
N SER A 234 9.94 -2.56 -8.93
CA SER A 234 8.67 -3.26 -9.24
C SER A 234 8.80 -4.13 -10.50
N MET A 235 9.52 -3.66 -11.51
CA MET A 235 9.76 -4.45 -12.74
C MET A 235 10.65 -5.66 -12.46
N VAL A 236 11.74 -5.48 -11.68
CA VAL A 236 12.61 -6.59 -11.28
C VAL A 236 11.85 -7.60 -10.41
N ALA A 237 11.06 -7.13 -9.44
CA ALA A 237 10.25 -8.02 -8.61
C ALA A 237 9.20 -8.78 -9.43
N ALA A 238 8.56 -8.14 -10.40
CA ALA A 238 7.62 -8.80 -11.32
C ALA A 238 8.31 -9.86 -12.19
N ASP A 239 9.50 -9.58 -12.70
CA ASP A 239 10.28 -10.53 -13.49
C ASP A 239 10.70 -11.76 -12.65
N LEU A 240 11.09 -11.55 -11.39
CA LEU A 240 11.40 -12.63 -10.44
C LEU A 240 10.16 -13.48 -10.10
N GLU A 241 8.95 -12.87 -9.99
CA GLU A 241 7.71 -13.63 -9.77
C GLU A 241 7.37 -14.52 -10.98
N LEU A 242 7.57 -14.01 -12.19
CA LEU A 242 7.21 -14.70 -13.44
C LEU A 242 8.22 -15.76 -13.83
N ARG A 243 9.51 -15.54 -13.59
CA ARG A 243 10.62 -16.39 -14.07
C ARG A 243 11.37 -17.14 -12.96
N GLY A 244 11.13 -16.77 -11.71
CA GLY A 244 11.75 -17.41 -10.55
C GLY A 244 13.22 -17.03 -10.36
N ALA A 245 13.88 -17.79 -9.47
CA ALA A 245 15.24 -17.52 -9.02
C ALA A 245 16.30 -17.55 -10.14
N ALA A 246 16.05 -18.23 -11.27
CA ALA A 246 16.96 -18.24 -12.42
C ALA A 246 17.26 -16.83 -12.95
N ARG A 247 16.33 -15.87 -12.71
CA ARG A 247 16.50 -14.49 -13.13
C ARG A 247 17.42 -13.66 -12.23
N MET A 248 17.74 -14.14 -11.03
CA MET A 248 18.62 -13.43 -10.09
C MET A 248 20.02 -13.18 -10.67
N ALA A 249 20.58 -14.15 -11.38
CA ALA A 249 21.88 -14.00 -12.03
C ALA A 249 21.91 -12.88 -13.07
N TRP A 250 20.82 -12.69 -13.82
CA TRP A 250 20.68 -11.60 -14.77
C TRP A 250 20.62 -10.24 -14.05
N VAL A 251 19.88 -10.13 -12.96
CA VAL A 251 19.80 -8.89 -12.16
C VAL A 251 21.19 -8.53 -11.60
N GLU A 252 21.91 -9.53 -11.06
CA GLU A 252 23.27 -9.35 -10.56
C GLU A 252 24.21 -8.84 -11.64
N GLU A 253 24.21 -9.46 -12.82
CA GLU A 253 25.06 -9.08 -13.95
C GLU A 253 24.76 -7.66 -14.43
N LYS A 254 23.48 -7.35 -14.65
CA LYS A 254 23.04 -6.08 -15.27
C LYS A 254 23.11 -4.88 -14.32
N TYR A 255 22.87 -5.07 -13.03
CA TYR A 255 22.72 -3.95 -12.08
C TYR A 255 23.77 -3.93 -10.97
N LEU A 256 24.26 -5.09 -10.49
CA LEU A 256 25.17 -5.10 -9.35
C LEU A 256 26.64 -5.18 -9.77
N ARG A 257 26.95 -5.81 -10.88
CA ARG A 257 28.33 -5.90 -11.42
C ARG A 257 28.69 -4.79 -12.40
N ASP A 258 27.70 -4.18 -13.03
CA ASP A 258 27.93 -3.08 -13.97
C ASP A 258 28.23 -1.78 -13.23
N ARG A 259 29.49 -1.35 -13.27
CA ARG A 259 29.96 -0.12 -12.61
C ARG A 259 29.41 1.17 -13.23
N ALA A 260 28.75 1.09 -14.38
CA ALA A 260 28.12 2.24 -15.03
C ALA A 260 26.73 2.55 -14.44
N ARG A 261 26.19 1.68 -13.59
CA ARG A 261 24.86 1.88 -12.97
C ARG A 261 24.91 2.96 -11.89
N SER A 262 23.88 3.78 -11.86
CA SER A 262 23.68 4.78 -10.80
C SER A 262 23.34 4.11 -9.46
N GLY A 263 23.61 4.81 -8.35
CA GLY A 263 23.24 4.31 -7.02
C GLY A 263 21.75 3.98 -6.90
N THR A 264 20.88 4.79 -7.51
CA THR A 264 19.42 4.58 -7.51
C THR A 264 18.99 3.33 -8.28
N GLU A 265 19.67 2.96 -9.37
CA GLU A 265 19.41 1.71 -10.10
C GLU A 265 19.85 0.50 -9.26
N ILE A 266 21.02 0.58 -8.62
CA ILE A 266 21.55 -0.47 -7.74
C ILE A 266 20.63 -0.67 -6.53
N GLU A 267 20.22 0.41 -5.86
CA GLU A 267 19.30 0.36 -4.73
C GLU A 267 17.95 -0.26 -5.11
N ALA A 268 17.40 0.08 -6.27
CA ALA A 268 16.16 -0.49 -6.77
C ALA A 268 16.26 -2.00 -7.03
N ALA A 269 17.37 -2.44 -7.62
CA ALA A 269 17.64 -3.86 -7.87
C ALA A 269 17.83 -4.63 -6.55
N LEU A 270 18.62 -4.11 -5.61
CA LEU A 270 18.83 -4.70 -4.28
C LEU A 270 17.51 -4.78 -3.50
N LEU A 271 16.69 -3.73 -3.54
CA LEU A 271 15.38 -3.73 -2.89
C LEU A 271 14.48 -4.86 -3.41
N ALA A 272 14.41 -5.03 -4.74
CA ALA A 272 13.63 -6.11 -5.34
C ALA A 272 14.13 -7.50 -4.93
N LEU A 273 15.44 -7.72 -4.95
CA LEU A 273 16.06 -8.98 -4.53
C LEU A 273 15.81 -9.27 -3.05
N SER A 274 15.95 -8.26 -2.18
CA SER A 274 15.74 -8.38 -0.74
C SER A 274 14.30 -8.79 -0.41
N VAL A 275 13.30 -8.06 -0.92
CA VAL A 275 11.90 -8.36 -0.63
C VAL A 275 11.45 -9.70 -1.22
N HIS A 276 11.94 -10.05 -2.42
CA HIS A 276 11.64 -11.35 -3.03
C HIS A 276 12.31 -12.49 -2.26
N GLY A 277 13.56 -12.33 -1.87
CA GLY A 277 14.33 -13.31 -1.07
C GLY A 277 13.72 -13.53 0.31
N THR A 278 13.33 -12.45 1.01
CA THR A 278 12.66 -12.52 2.31
C THR A 278 11.30 -13.22 2.20
N ALA A 279 10.52 -12.93 1.16
CA ALA A 279 9.22 -13.56 0.94
C ALA A 279 9.34 -15.07 0.61
N ASN A 280 10.47 -15.51 0.07
CA ASN A 280 10.75 -16.92 -0.23
C ASN A 280 11.51 -17.64 0.92
N GLY A 281 11.87 -16.93 1.99
CA GLY A 281 12.66 -17.49 3.09
C GLY A 281 14.12 -17.76 2.74
N THR A 282 14.62 -17.21 1.63
CA THR A 282 16.02 -17.35 1.20
C THR A 282 16.93 -16.29 1.81
N VAL A 283 16.35 -15.20 2.32
CA VAL A 283 17.03 -14.15 3.09
C VAL A 283 16.39 -14.12 4.48
N PRO A 284 17.19 -14.13 5.57
CA PRO A 284 16.66 -13.98 6.93
C PRO A 284 15.82 -12.69 7.04
N ARG A 285 14.73 -12.75 7.81
CA ARG A 285 14.00 -11.54 8.23
C ARG A 285 14.87 -10.87 9.29
N GLU A 286 15.56 -9.80 8.93
CA GLU A 286 16.29 -8.95 9.86
C GLU A 286 15.34 -8.02 10.62
#